data_1d59b982d02b438f06e2593e041dfa9a
#
_entry.id   1d59b982d02b438f06e2593e041dfa9a
#
_cell.length_a   1.000
_cell.length_b   1.000
_cell.length_c   1.000
_cell.angle_alpha   90.00
_cell.angle_beta   90.00
_cell.angle_gamma   90.00
#
_symmetry.space_group_name_H-M   'P 1'
#
loop_
_entity.id
_entity.type
_entity.pdbx_description
1 polymer ?
#
loop_
_entity_poly.entity_id
_entity_poly.type
_entity_poly.pdbx_seq_one_letter_code
_entity_poly.pdbx_strand_id
1 'polypeptide(L)' 'MRLSDLQNKDIINVIDGKKIGIIIDITINEDGTLSSLIVEKNKSLLSRFSSSSELEIKWKQITKIGSDVILVSITDFN' A
#
# COMPACT_ATOMS: atom_id res chain seq x y z
N MET A 1 8.17 13.47 -7.36
CA MET A 1 7.30 13.03 -6.25
C MET A 1 8.13 12.80 -5.00
N ARG A 2 7.65 13.27 -3.88
CA ARG A 2 8.34 13.09 -2.60
C ARG A 2 7.69 11.97 -1.80
N LEU A 3 8.42 11.40 -0.86
CA LEU A 3 7.85 10.40 0.06
C LEU A 3 6.64 10.97 0.80
N SER A 4 6.71 12.24 1.23
CA SER A 4 5.59 12.87 1.92
C SER A 4 4.35 12.96 1.03
N ASP A 5 4.52 13.09 -0.28
CA ASP A 5 3.39 13.09 -1.20
C ASP A 5 2.70 11.71 -1.21
N LEU A 6 3.50 10.65 -1.17
CA LEU A 6 2.95 9.29 -1.11
C LEU A 6 2.26 9.01 0.21
N GLN A 7 2.83 9.48 1.32
CA GLN A 7 2.29 9.23 2.65
C GLN A 7 0.94 9.90 2.90
N ASN A 8 0.63 10.94 2.13
CA ASN A 8 -0.64 11.64 2.26
C ASN A 8 -1.76 11.05 1.41
N LYS A 9 -1.46 9.98 0.65
CA LYS A 9 -2.44 9.37 -0.22
C LYS A 9 -3.06 8.14 0.44
N ASP A 10 -4.34 7.93 0.16
CA ASP A 10 -5.04 6.73 0.62
C ASP A 10 -4.69 5.56 -0.29
N ILE A 11 -4.53 4.38 0.30
CA ILE A 11 -4.27 3.15 -0.44
C ILE A 11 -5.61 2.44 -0.64
N ILE A 12 -6.04 2.32 -1.90
CA ILE A 12 -7.33 1.71 -2.24
C ILE A 12 -7.06 0.46 -3.06
N ASN A 13 -7.66 -0.65 -2.65
CA ASN A 13 -7.59 -1.89 -3.40
C ASN A 13 -8.69 -1.89 -4.47
N VAL A 14 -8.29 -1.95 -5.75
CA VAL A 14 -9.26 -1.89 -6.85
C VAL A 14 -10.14 -3.13 -6.92
N ILE A 15 -9.72 -4.24 -6.31
CA ILE A 15 -10.49 -5.49 -6.34
C ILE A 15 -11.81 -5.34 -5.58
N ASP A 16 -11.79 -4.68 -4.43
CA ASP A 16 -12.99 -4.51 -3.60
C ASP A 16 -13.34 -3.05 -3.33
N GLY A 17 -12.53 -2.12 -3.81
CA GLY A 17 -12.78 -0.69 -3.62
C GLY A 17 -12.55 -0.18 -2.22
N LYS A 18 -11.91 -0.96 -1.36
CA LYS A 18 -11.76 -0.60 0.05
C LYS A 18 -10.40 0.03 0.34
N LYS A 19 -10.41 0.95 1.30
CA LYS A 19 -9.18 1.55 1.80
C LYS A 19 -8.43 0.52 2.63
N ILE A 20 -7.16 0.31 2.32
CA ILE A 20 -6.32 -0.67 3.02
C ILE A 20 -5.68 -0.07 4.27
N GLY A 21 -5.12 1.14 4.14
CA GLY A 21 -4.41 1.77 5.24
C GLY A 21 -3.56 2.92 4.76
N ILE A 22 -2.49 3.18 5.50
CA ILE A 22 -1.57 4.29 5.21
C ILE A 22 -0.15 3.77 5.06
N ILE A 23 0.64 4.48 4.26
CA ILE A 23 2.05 4.15 4.07
C ILE A 23 2.83 4.56 5.31
N ILE A 24 3.60 3.64 5.87
CA ILE A 24 4.47 3.93 7.01
C ILE A 24 5.94 3.82 6.65
N ASP A 25 6.27 3.17 5.52
CA ASP A 25 7.65 3.02 5.11
C ASP A 25 7.70 2.62 3.65
N ILE A 26 8.88 2.69 3.05
CA ILE A 26 9.12 2.19 1.71
C ILE A 26 10.41 1.38 1.70
N THR A 27 10.52 0.44 0.77
CA THR A 27 11.77 -0.27 0.52
C THR A 27 12.30 0.13 -0.85
N ILE A 28 13.60 0.26 -0.94
CA ILE A 28 14.26 0.76 -2.14
C ILE A 28 15.30 -0.27 -2.59
N ASN A 29 15.35 -0.52 -3.89
CA ASN A 29 16.37 -1.40 -4.48
C ASN A 29 17.73 -0.71 -4.47
N GLU A 30 18.79 -1.48 -4.63
CA GLU A 30 20.16 -0.95 -4.64
C GLU A 30 20.37 0.09 -5.75
N ASP A 31 19.62 -0.03 -6.86
CA ASP A 31 19.71 0.91 -7.97
C ASP A 31 18.93 2.20 -7.75
N GLY A 32 18.30 2.35 -6.57
CA GLY A 32 17.56 3.54 -6.22
C GLY A 32 16.09 3.52 -6.59
N THR A 33 15.60 2.46 -7.24
CA THR A 33 14.19 2.35 -7.59
C THR A 33 13.38 1.83 -6.41
N LEU A 34 12.10 2.20 -6.37
CA LEU A 34 11.20 1.77 -5.32
C LEU A 34 10.87 0.28 -5.50
N SER A 35 11.04 -0.50 -4.43
CA SER A 35 10.74 -1.92 -4.44
C SER A 35 9.32 -2.19 -3.95
N SER A 36 8.94 -1.61 -2.82
CA SER A 36 7.63 -1.84 -2.23
C SER A 36 7.23 -0.73 -1.28
N LEU A 37 5.95 -0.70 -0.96
CA LEU A 37 5.39 0.15 0.09
C LEU A 37 5.07 -0.71 1.30
N ILE A 38 5.37 -0.19 2.48
CA ILE A 38 4.96 -0.83 3.73
C ILE A 38 3.77 -0.04 4.25
N VAL A 39 2.65 -0.72 4.41
CA VAL A 39 1.37 -0.09 4.75
C VAL A 39 0.92 -0.62 6.10
N GLU A 40 0.49 0.30 6.97
CA GLU A 40 -0.19 -0.10 8.19
C GLU A 40 -1.67 -0.24 7.88
N LYS A 41 -2.20 -1.46 8.06
CA LYS A 41 -3.60 -1.76 7.77
C LYS A 41 -4.50 -1.06 8.76
N ASN A 42 -5.64 -0.56 8.29
CA ASN A 42 -6.63 0.03 9.17
C ASN A 42 -7.32 -1.07 10.00
N LYS A 43 -8.03 -0.66 11.05
CA LYS A 43 -8.62 -1.61 12.00
C LYS A 43 -9.63 -2.55 11.37
N SER A 44 -10.37 -2.09 10.38
CA SER A 44 -11.40 -2.91 9.74
C SER A 44 -10.81 -4.07 8.96
N LEU A 45 -9.53 -4.00 8.61
CA LEU A 45 -8.85 -5.04 7.84
C LEU A 45 -8.05 -6.00 8.73
N LEU A 46 -7.76 -5.63 9.98
CA LEU A 46 -6.93 -6.47 10.85
C LEU A 46 -7.54 -7.84 11.11
N SER A 47 -8.86 -7.93 11.14
CA SER A 47 -9.56 -9.21 11.34
C SER A 47 -9.57 -10.07 10.08
N ARG A 48 -9.34 -9.48 8.91
CA ARG A 48 -9.41 -10.18 7.61
C ARG A 48 -8.06 -10.66 7.14
N PHE A 49 -6.99 -10.03 7.62
CA PHE A 49 -5.61 -10.38 7.27
C PHE A 49 -4.99 -11.13 8.44
N SER A 50 -3.72 -11.43 8.32
CA SER A 50 -2.96 -12.03 9.41
C SER A 50 -2.95 -11.09 10.62
N SER A 51 -2.44 -11.56 11.74
CA SER A 51 -2.33 -10.77 12.97
C SER A 51 -1.40 -9.57 12.83
N SER A 52 -0.55 -9.52 11.80
CA SER A 52 0.34 -8.39 11.57
C SER A 52 -0.45 -7.17 11.13
N SER A 53 -0.11 -6.01 11.67
CA SER A 53 -0.70 -4.75 11.24
C SER A 53 -0.07 -4.22 9.95
N GLU A 54 1.07 -4.78 9.53
CA GLU A 54 1.80 -4.30 8.36
C GLU A 54 1.56 -5.19 7.15
N LEU A 55 1.55 -4.57 5.99
CA LEU A 55 1.39 -5.25 4.72
C LEU A 55 2.40 -4.68 3.74
N GLU A 56 3.15 -5.54 3.07
CA GLU A 56 4.05 -5.11 2.01
C GLU A 56 3.31 -5.16 0.68
N ILE A 57 3.30 -4.04 -0.05
CA ILE A 57 2.72 -3.93 -1.38
C ILE A 57 3.87 -3.72 -2.36
N LYS A 58 4.09 -4.67 -3.23
CA LYS A 58 5.17 -4.60 -4.21
C LYS A 58 4.85 -3.62 -5.31
N TRP A 59 5.88 -3.02 -5.89
CA TRP A 59 5.71 -2.02 -6.95
C TRP A 59 4.80 -2.51 -8.07
N LYS A 60 4.94 -3.78 -8.47
CA LYS A 60 4.12 -4.35 -9.55
C LYS A 60 2.64 -4.46 -9.21
N GLN A 61 2.28 -4.37 -7.94
CA GLN A 61 0.88 -4.41 -7.51
C GLN A 61 0.24 -3.03 -7.53
N ILE A 62 1.02 -1.98 -7.75
CA ILE A 62 0.50 -0.62 -7.85
C ILE A 62 -0.04 -0.42 -9.26
N THR A 63 -1.34 -0.13 -9.35
CA THR A 63 -2.02 0.07 -10.61
C THR A 63 -1.89 1.50 -11.09
N LYS A 64 -2.04 2.46 -10.17
CA LYS A 64 -1.98 3.88 -10.52
C LYS A 64 -1.70 4.70 -9.27
N ILE A 65 -0.94 5.75 -9.45
CA ILE A 65 -0.72 6.75 -8.40
C ILE A 65 -1.46 8.01 -8.83
N GLY A 66 -2.53 8.34 -8.10
CA GLY A 66 -3.32 9.53 -8.36
C GLY A 66 -2.90 10.68 -7.44
N SER A 67 -3.65 11.79 -7.51
CA SER A 67 -3.34 12.96 -6.68
C SER A 67 -3.62 12.71 -5.20
N ASP A 68 -4.67 11.97 -4.88
CA ASP A 68 -5.07 11.71 -3.48
C ASP A 68 -5.09 10.24 -3.11
N VAL A 69 -4.89 9.34 -4.07
CA VAL A 69 -5.01 7.91 -3.85
C VAL A 69 -3.89 7.17 -4.58
N ILE A 70 -3.57 5.99 -4.05
CA ILE A 70 -2.75 5.00 -4.74
C ILE A 70 -3.63 3.77 -4.92
N LEU A 71 -3.86 3.39 -6.17
CA LEU A 71 -4.66 2.21 -6.49
C LEU A 71 -3.76 1.00 -6.60
N VAL A 72 -4.11 -0.05 -5.88
CA VAL A 72 -3.34 -1.29 -5.86
C VAL A 72 -4.27 -2.45 -6.18
N SER A 73 -3.69 -3.53 -6.67
CA SER A 73 -4.43 -4.76 -6.97
C SER A 73 -3.87 -5.88 -6.11
N ILE A 74 -4.60 -6.23 -5.07
CA ILE A 74 -4.19 -7.28 -4.13
C ILE A 74 -5.32 -8.28 -4.05
N THR A 75 -5.06 -9.49 -4.54
CA THR A 75 -6.07 -10.55 -4.55
C THR A 75 -5.86 -11.58 -3.46
N ASP A 76 -4.70 -11.55 -2.83
CA ASP A 76 -4.25 -12.61 -1.94
C ASP A 76 -4.08 -12.05 -0.53
N PHE A 77 -5.11 -12.19 0.26
CA PHE A 77 -5.18 -11.65 1.62
C PHE A 77 -4.96 -12.75 2.66
N ASN A 78 -4.05 -13.60 2.47
CA ASN A 78 -3.80 -14.65 3.47
C ASN A 78 -2.64 -14.33 4.36
#